data_4a6c799b78cfd7580dfb7172e7a28324
#
_entry.id   4a6c799b78cfd7580dfb7172e7a28324
#
_cell.length_a   1.000
_cell.length_b   1.000
_cell.length_c   1.000
_cell.angle_alpha   90.00
_cell.angle_beta   90.00
_cell.angle_gamma   90.00
#
_symmetry.space_group_name_H-M   'P 1'
#
loop_
_entity.id
_entity.type
_entity.pdbx_description
1 polymer ?
#
loop_
_entity_poly.entity_id
_entity_poly.type
_entity_poly.pdbx_seq_one_letter_code
_entity_poly.pdbx_strand_id
1 'polypeptide(L)'
;MCIRDSYLAGGKNDKYLEKQILESSIGSNCFSFCDLKVKETIPIIKNCSLYIGNDTGWLHISSALGLNCIALFMDSPVMAYGKYSKNINVIVPEGENEETTTHDTLGSNKISFEKVFNKAIKLLF
;
A
#
# COMPACT_ATOMS: atom_id res chain seq x y z
N MET A 1 -8.43 8.64 21.72
CA MET A 1 -7.70 7.80 20.75
C MET A 1 -8.54 7.66 19.49
N CYS A 2 -8.10 8.17 18.35
CA CYS A 2 -8.83 7.98 17.11
C CYS A 2 -8.58 6.54 16.63
N ILE A 3 -9.60 5.71 16.69
CA ILE A 3 -9.60 4.41 16.05
C ILE A 3 -9.81 4.66 14.56
N ARG A 4 -8.89 4.23 13.71
CA ARG A 4 -9.00 4.34 12.26
C ARG A 4 -9.33 2.97 11.69
N ASP A 5 -10.33 2.94 10.83
CA ASP A 5 -10.66 1.74 10.09
C ASP A 5 -9.61 1.47 9.02
N SER A 6 -9.33 0.21 8.80
CA SER A 6 -8.41 -0.26 7.76
C SER A 6 -9.16 -1.15 6.78
N TYR A 7 -8.87 -0.95 5.49
CA TYR A 7 -9.46 -1.73 4.41
C TYR A 7 -8.36 -2.53 3.71
N LEU A 8 -8.53 -3.84 3.66
CA LEU A 8 -7.57 -4.76 3.04
C LEU A 8 -7.95 -4.98 1.58
N ALA A 9 -7.13 -4.50 0.67
CA ALA A 9 -7.33 -4.66 -0.76
C ALA A 9 -6.41 -5.76 -1.30
N GLY A 10 -6.98 -6.71 -2.01
CA GLY A 10 -6.25 -7.82 -2.61
C GLY A 10 -7.13 -8.63 -3.55
N GLY A 11 -6.52 -9.59 -4.22
CA GLY A 11 -7.21 -10.55 -5.06
C GLY A 11 -7.60 -11.83 -4.32
N LYS A 12 -8.22 -12.75 -5.04
CA LYS A 12 -8.63 -14.05 -4.48
C LYS A 12 -7.47 -14.86 -3.89
N ASN A 13 -6.26 -14.68 -4.44
CA ASN A 13 -5.05 -15.37 -3.98
C ASN A 13 -4.51 -14.82 -2.66
N ASP A 14 -4.95 -13.62 -2.24
CA ASP A 14 -4.48 -12.96 -1.02
C ASP A 14 -5.34 -13.29 0.22
N LYS A 15 -6.41 -14.08 0.04
CA LYS A 15 -7.35 -14.43 1.13
C LYS A 15 -6.69 -15.09 2.33
N TYR A 16 -5.60 -15.80 2.14
CA TYR A 16 -4.86 -16.40 3.23
C TYR A 16 -4.22 -15.32 4.14
N LEU A 17 -3.59 -14.33 3.54
CA LEU A 17 -2.99 -13.20 4.27
C LEU A 17 -4.07 -12.34 4.93
N GLU A 18 -5.16 -12.09 4.21
CA GLU A 18 -6.33 -11.39 4.73
C GLU A 18 -6.84 -12.04 6.00
N LYS A 19 -7.06 -13.36 5.98
CA LYS A 19 -7.54 -14.12 7.13
C LYS A 19 -6.61 -13.96 8.35
N GLN A 20 -5.30 -14.03 8.14
CA GLN A 20 -4.32 -13.84 9.21
C GLN A 20 -4.42 -12.46 9.86
N ILE A 21 -4.64 -11.41 9.06
CA ILE A 21 -4.77 -10.04 9.57
C ILE A 21 -6.09 -9.88 10.32
N LEU A 22 -7.21 -10.37 9.77
CA LEU A 22 -8.53 -10.26 10.39
C LEU A 22 -8.64 -11.04 11.72
N GLU A 23 -7.92 -12.15 11.84
CA GLU A 23 -7.84 -12.96 13.07
C GLU A 23 -6.85 -12.38 14.10
N SER A 24 -6.06 -11.37 13.73
CA SER A 24 -5.14 -10.70 14.66
C SER A 24 -5.88 -9.76 15.61
N SER A 25 -5.20 -9.29 16.66
CA SER A 25 -5.76 -8.38 17.67
C SER A 25 -6.27 -7.05 17.12
N ILE A 26 -5.79 -6.65 15.93
CA ILE A 26 -6.20 -5.42 15.25
C ILE A 26 -7.37 -5.64 14.28
N GLY A 27 -7.79 -6.88 14.06
CA GLY A 27 -8.78 -7.25 13.05
C GLY A 27 -10.18 -6.68 13.26
N SER A 28 -10.53 -6.25 14.48
CA SER A 28 -11.85 -5.67 14.78
C SER A 28 -12.14 -4.36 14.01
N ASN A 29 -11.11 -3.67 13.54
CA ASN A 29 -11.22 -2.43 12.75
C ASN A 29 -10.72 -2.63 11.31
N CYS A 30 -10.61 -3.86 10.85
CA CYS A 30 -10.20 -4.21 9.50
C CYS A 30 -11.37 -4.79 8.71
N PHE A 31 -11.51 -4.35 7.49
CA PHE A 31 -12.55 -4.79 6.54
C PHE A 31 -11.91 -5.27 5.25
N SER A 32 -12.44 -6.34 4.66
CA SER A 32 -11.87 -6.92 3.45
C SER A 32 -12.52 -6.42 2.18
N PHE A 33 -11.70 -6.25 1.14
CA PHE A 33 -12.09 -6.01 -0.23
C PHE A 33 -11.83 -7.19 -1.18
N CYS A 34 -11.27 -8.27 -0.68
CA CYS A 34 -10.80 -9.37 -1.53
C CYS A 34 -11.90 -10.04 -2.36
N ASP A 35 -13.16 -9.88 -1.99
CA ASP A 35 -14.33 -10.38 -2.73
C ASP A 35 -15.04 -9.31 -3.57
N LEU A 36 -14.62 -8.04 -3.48
CA LEU A 36 -15.21 -6.94 -4.22
C LEU A 36 -14.58 -6.78 -5.60
N LYS A 37 -15.38 -6.36 -6.57
CA LYS A 37 -14.86 -5.89 -7.85
C LYS A 37 -14.19 -4.54 -7.67
N VAL A 38 -13.18 -4.24 -8.48
CA VAL A 38 -12.43 -2.97 -8.40
C VAL A 38 -13.36 -1.76 -8.37
N LYS A 39 -14.37 -1.72 -9.23
CA LYS A 39 -15.35 -0.62 -9.28
C LYS A 39 -16.12 -0.40 -7.99
N GLU A 40 -16.33 -1.46 -7.21
CA GLU A 40 -17.07 -1.40 -5.94
C GLU A 40 -16.22 -0.83 -4.81
N THR A 41 -14.89 -0.88 -4.94
CA THR A 41 -13.96 -0.36 -3.94
C THR A 41 -13.65 1.13 -4.11
N ILE A 42 -13.86 1.69 -5.30
CA ILE A 42 -13.52 3.10 -5.60
C ILE A 42 -14.21 4.09 -4.65
N PRO A 43 -15.52 4.00 -4.37
CA PRO A 43 -16.17 4.93 -3.43
C PRO A 43 -15.60 4.85 -2.01
N ILE A 44 -15.15 3.66 -1.60
CA ILE A 44 -14.60 3.44 -0.26
C ILE A 44 -13.18 4.02 -0.21
N ILE A 45 -12.34 3.71 -1.20
CA ILE A 45 -10.98 4.25 -1.30
C ILE A 45 -10.99 5.78 -1.30
N LYS A 46 -11.92 6.40 -2.02
CA LYS A 46 -12.06 7.86 -2.08
C LYS A 46 -12.21 8.51 -0.71
N ASN A 47 -12.78 7.80 0.26
CA ASN A 47 -12.98 8.28 1.63
C ASN A 47 -11.83 7.90 2.59
N CYS A 48 -10.82 7.19 2.11
CA CYS A 48 -9.64 6.87 2.90
C CYS A 48 -8.70 8.09 2.99
N SER A 49 -7.84 8.08 4.01
CA SER A 49 -6.84 9.14 4.23
C SER A 49 -5.46 8.79 3.68
N LEU A 50 -5.18 7.51 3.56
CA LEU A 50 -3.86 7.00 3.17
C LEU A 50 -4.01 5.64 2.49
N TYR A 51 -3.19 5.40 1.48
CA TYR A 51 -2.93 4.08 0.91
C TYR A 51 -1.52 3.62 1.30
N ILE A 52 -1.39 2.35 1.67
CA ILE A 52 -0.10 1.68 1.88
C ILE A 52 -0.14 0.35 1.12
N GLY A 53 0.79 0.13 0.24
CA GLY A 53 0.83 -1.13 -0.51
C GLY A 53 1.88 -1.17 -1.59
N ASN A 54 1.88 -2.27 -2.32
CA ASN A 54 2.81 -2.52 -3.40
C ASN A 54 2.46 -1.72 -4.66
N ASP A 55 3.35 -1.77 -5.66
CA ASP A 55 3.09 -1.29 -7.01
C ASP A 55 2.05 -2.19 -7.69
N THR A 56 0.79 -1.83 -7.52
CA THR A 56 -0.38 -2.56 -8.05
C THR A 56 -1.43 -1.57 -8.56
N GLY A 57 -2.46 -2.09 -9.21
CA GLY A 57 -3.60 -1.26 -9.65
C GLY A 57 -4.23 -0.43 -8.52
N TRP A 58 -4.22 -0.92 -7.30
CA TRP A 58 -4.73 -0.20 -6.12
C TRP A 58 -3.94 1.07 -5.81
N LEU A 59 -2.62 1.06 -5.97
CA LEU A 59 -1.76 2.25 -5.84
C LEU A 59 -2.20 3.32 -6.83
N HIS A 60 -2.35 2.94 -8.09
CA HIS A 60 -2.66 3.88 -9.16
C HIS A 60 -4.06 4.47 -9.02
N ILE A 61 -5.05 3.65 -8.63
CA ILE A 61 -6.40 4.13 -8.32
C ILE A 61 -6.38 5.11 -7.14
N SER A 62 -5.71 4.77 -6.06
CA SER A 62 -5.62 5.61 -4.86
C SER A 62 -4.95 6.94 -5.16
N SER A 63 -3.86 6.91 -5.93
CA SER A 63 -3.17 8.13 -6.38
C SER A 63 -4.05 9.00 -7.27
N ALA A 64 -4.78 8.40 -8.21
CA ALA A 64 -5.70 9.12 -9.09
C ALA A 64 -6.87 9.76 -8.33
N LEU A 65 -7.31 9.15 -7.24
CA LEU A 65 -8.32 9.69 -6.33
C LEU A 65 -7.80 10.77 -5.38
N GLY A 66 -6.50 11.08 -5.43
CA GLY A 66 -5.87 12.15 -4.66
C GLY A 66 -5.40 11.75 -3.26
N LEU A 67 -5.40 10.45 -2.93
CA LEU A 67 -4.88 10.00 -1.65
C LEU A 67 -3.36 10.17 -1.57
N ASN A 68 -2.86 10.43 -0.37
CA ASN A 68 -1.44 10.17 -0.09
C ASN A 68 -1.20 8.66 -0.15
N CYS A 69 -0.18 8.26 -0.88
CA CYS A 69 0.18 6.85 -1.07
C CYS A 69 1.59 6.59 -0.56
N ILE A 70 1.76 5.53 0.21
CA ILE A 70 3.06 4.92 0.50
C ILE A 70 3.17 3.70 -0.40
N ALA A 71 4.06 3.77 -1.37
CA ALA A 71 4.24 2.76 -2.39
C ALA A 71 5.51 1.94 -2.13
N LEU A 72 5.35 0.66 -1.92
CA LEU A 72 6.43 -0.28 -1.65
C LEU A 72 6.89 -0.88 -2.98
N PHE A 73 8.02 -0.40 -3.47
CA PHE A 73 8.63 -0.89 -4.70
C PHE A 73 9.71 -1.92 -4.37
N MET A 74 9.39 -3.19 -4.51
CA MET A 74 10.27 -4.29 -4.13
C MET A 74 10.96 -4.95 -5.32
N ASP A 75 10.28 -5.00 -6.46
CA ASP A 75 10.70 -5.68 -7.68
C ASP A 75 10.11 -5.06 -8.95
N SER A 76 9.80 -3.77 -8.90
CA SER A 76 9.33 -3.03 -10.08
C SER A 76 10.05 -1.69 -10.23
N PRO A 77 10.19 -1.16 -11.47
CA PRO A 77 10.93 0.06 -11.72
C PRO A 77 10.22 1.30 -11.15
N VAL A 78 10.83 1.93 -10.14
CA VAL A 78 10.31 3.16 -9.52
C VAL A 78 10.20 4.29 -10.53
N MET A 79 11.22 4.44 -11.38
CA MET A 79 11.27 5.51 -12.38
C MET A 79 10.14 5.42 -13.40
N ALA A 80 9.64 4.23 -13.67
CA ALA A 80 8.53 4.00 -14.61
C ALA A 80 7.15 4.21 -13.95
N TYR A 81 6.98 3.78 -12.69
CA TYR A 81 5.65 3.63 -12.10
C TYR A 81 5.43 4.44 -10.81
N GLY A 82 6.48 4.94 -10.19
CA GLY A 82 6.40 5.62 -8.88
C GLY A 82 6.54 7.14 -8.91
N LYS A 83 6.90 7.74 -10.03
CA LYS A 83 7.31 9.15 -10.10
C LYS A 83 6.36 10.09 -10.85
N TYR A 84 5.23 9.60 -11.32
CA TYR A 84 4.29 10.40 -12.12
C TYR A 84 3.36 11.31 -11.29
N SER A 85 3.29 11.10 -9.98
CA SER A 85 2.43 11.89 -9.09
C SER A 85 3.14 12.26 -7.79
N LYS A 86 2.96 13.52 -7.36
CA LYS A 86 3.55 14.04 -6.12
C LYS A 86 2.98 13.43 -4.83
N ASN A 87 1.82 12.79 -4.90
CA ASN A 87 1.19 12.14 -3.76
C ASN A 87 1.66 10.69 -3.54
N ILE A 88 2.52 10.16 -4.42
CA ILE A 88 3.16 8.87 -4.26
C ILE A 88 4.48 9.03 -3.51
N ASN A 89 4.55 8.45 -2.32
CA ASN A 89 5.74 8.39 -1.49
C ASN A 89 6.36 7.00 -1.64
N VAL A 90 7.47 6.91 -2.35
CA VAL A 90 8.13 5.64 -2.66
C VAL A 90 9.00 5.19 -1.48
N ILE A 91 8.93 3.89 -1.17
CA ILE A 91 9.87 3.19 -0.28
C ILE A 91 10.48 2.03 -1.06
N VAL A 92 11.80 1.97 -1.06
CA VAL A 92 12.58 0.94 -1.74
C VAL A 92 13.30 0.04 -0.74
N PRO A 93 13.77 -1.16 -1.15
CA PRO A 93 14.51 -2.07 -0.30
C PRO A 93 15.78 -1.44 0.27
N GLU A 94 16.21 -1.92 1.42
CA GLU A 94 17.50 -1.52 2.01
C GLU A 94 18.65 -1.87 1.05
N GLY A 95 19.56 -0.92 0.85
CA GLY A 95 20.67 -1.04 -0.08
C GLY A 95 20.34 -0.64 -1.52
N GLU A 96 19.07 -0.36 -1.82
CA GLU A 96 18.63 0.12 -3.13
C GLU A 96 18.24 1.61 -3.07
N ASN A 97 18.13 2.23 -4.24
CA ASN A 97 17.56 3.55 -4.43
C ASN A 97 16.47 3.51 -5.54
N GLU A 98 15.88 4.66 -5.84
CA GLU A 98 14.81 4.74 -6.84
C GLU A 98 15.28 4.36 -8.27
N GLU A 99 16.57 4.57 -8.59
CA GLU A 99 17.13 4.25 -9.91
C GLU A 99 17.55 2.78 -10.02
N THR A 100 17.98 2.17 -8.91
CA THR A 100 18.46 0.78 -8.90
C THR A 100 17.37 -0.25 -8.69
N THR A 101 16.19 0.15 -8.20
CA THR A 101 15.06 -0.75 -7.99
C THR A 101 14.39 -1.09 -9.31
N THR A 102 14.44 -2.36 -9.69
CA THR A 102 13.94 -2.91 -10.96
C THR A 102 13.22 -4.22 -10.73
N HIS A 103 12.77 -4.87 -11.81
CA HIS A 103 12.17 -6.23 -11.75
C HIS A 103 13.10 -7.31 -11.20
N ASP A 104 14.41 -7.10 -11.24
CA ASP A 104 15.40 -8.06 -10.76
C ASP A 104 15.84 -7.83 -9.31
N THR A 105 15.31 -6.79 -8.66
CA THR A 105 15.70 -6.42 -7.28
C THR A 105 15.26 -7.47 -6.25
N LEU A 106 14.07 -8.07 -6.42
CA LEU A 106 13.51 -9.10 -5.54
C LEU A 106 13.60 -8.75 -4.04
N GLY A 107 13.26 -7.51 -3.70
CA GLY A 107 13.50 -6.91 -2.40
C GLY A 107 12.40 -7.09 -1.36
N SER A 108 11.51 -8.08 -1.50
CA SER A 108 10.31 -8.26 -0.65
C SER A 108 10.59 -8.33 0.86
N ASN A 109 11.73 -8.90 1.26
CA ASN A 109 12.12 -9.03 2.67
C ASN A 109 13.04 -7.90 3.17
N LYS A 110 13.26 -6.86 2.35
CA LYS A 110 14.23 -5.78 2.63
C LYS A 110 13.57 -4.42 2.83
N ILE A 111 12.26 -4.35 2.92
CA ILE A 111 11.54 -3.12 3.26
C ILE A 111 11.44 -3.01 4.78
N SER A 112 11.95 -1.94 5.34
CA SER A 112 11.89 -1.67 6.77
C SER A 112 10.48 -1.28 7.21
N PHE A 113 9.93 -2.01 8.19
CA PHE A 113 8.68 -1.63 8.85
C PHE A 113 8.75 -0.21 9.42
N GLU A 114 9.86 0.13 10.03
CA GLU A 114 10.06 1.43 10.68
C GLU A 114 9.98 2.59 9.68
N LYS A 115 10.55 2.43 8.48
CA LYS A 115 10.43 3.44 7.42
C LYS A 115 8.98 3.66 6.99
N VAL A 116 8.23 2.57 6.80
CA VAL A 116 6.81 2.63 6.43
C VAL A 116 6.00 3.29 7.54
N PHE A 117 6.19 2.87 8.78
CA PHE A 117 5.50 3.41 9.94
C PHE A 117 5.74 4.90 10.13
N ASN A 118 7.01 5.33 10.12
CA ASN A 118 7.37 6.74 10.28
C ASN A 118 6.81 7.61 9.15
N LYS A 119 6.81 7.10 7.92
CA LYS A 119 6.18 7.81 6.81
C LYS A 119 4.67 7.92 6.98
N ALA A 120 4.01 6.85 7.41
CA ALA A 120 2.56 6.86 7.66
C ALA A 120 2.16 7.88 8.74
N ILE A 121 2.90 7.92 9.85
CA ILE A 121 2.67 8.91 10.91
C ILE A 121 2.78 10.34 10.38
N LYS A 122 3.81 10.64 9.57
CA LYS A 122 3.99 11.98 8.98
C LYS A 122 2.86 12.39 8.04
N LEU A 123 2.25 11.43 7.35
CA LEU A 123 1.19 11.71 6.38
C LEU A 123 -0.21 11.77 7.02
N LEU A 124 -0.39 11.13 8.19
CA LEU A 124 -1.67 11.06 8.90
C LEU A 124 -1.82 12.12 9.99
N PHE A 125 -0.72 12.62 10.51
CA PHE A 125 -0.65 13.56 11.63
C PHE A 125 0.32 14.70 11.35
#